data_0988f5622775ff2d4e35c5f2a6aba282
#
_entry.id   0988f5622775ff2d4e35c5f2a6aba282
#
_cell.length_a   1.000
_cell.length_b   1.000
_cell.length_c   1.000
_cell.angle_alpha   90.00
_cell.angle_beta   90.00
_cell.angle_gamma   90.00
#
_symmetry.space_group_name_H-M   'P 1'
#
loop_
_entity.id
_entity.type
_entity.pdbx_description
1 polymer ?
#
loop_
_entity_poly.entity_id
_entity_poly.type
_entity_poly.pdbx_seq_one_letter_code
_entity_poly.pdbx_strand_id
1 'polypeptide(L)'
;MDDLHSGCIMLSTPDLNDIISRVQDHLVSHLRTQGLTGEDYAMKTYPHITVVYGIDVTTDVALLRDIVKNRPAYYQLTQLGLFENDEYDILKFDVLSTDLRILNQVIQSKVPVISTYPTYHPHLTIAYLPKGTGQDYVRLVQELLRDDLRWIQEPLSHSAQYTYSTSMEGDRIIL
;
A
#
# COMPACT_ATOMS: atom_id res chain seq x y z
N MET A 1 2.83 12.78 -15.71
CA MET A 1 3.41 14.11 -15.81
C MET A 1 3.62 14.63 -14.38
N ASP A 2 4.84 14.93 -14.04
CA ASP A 2 5.32 15.59 -12.81
C ASP A 2 5.10 14.92 -11.43
N ASP A 3 5.14 13.59 -11.36
CA ASP A 3 5.27 12.87 -10.08
C ASP A 3 6.67 13.00 -9.41
N LEU A 4 7.53 13.80 -9.99
CA LEU A 4 8.95 13.92 -9.61
C LEU A 4 9.20 14.76 -8.34
N HIS A 5 8.17 15.36 -7.76
CA HIS A 5 8.35 16.29 -6.64
C HIS A 5 7.34 16.12 -5.49
N SER A 6 6.76 14.95 -5.36
CA SER A 6 5.79 14.66 -4.30
C SER A 6 6.30 13.62 -3.33
N GLY A 7 6.27 13.95 -2.05
CA GLY A 7 6.59 13.02 -0.98
C GLY A 7 5.41 12.14 -0.60
N CYS A 8 5.71 10.96 -0.06
CA CYS A 8 4.73 9.99 0.38
C CYS A 8 5.07 9.48 1.79
N ILE A 9 4.11 9.57 2.71
CA ILE A 9 4.21 8.87 4.00
C ILE A 9 3.47 7.54 3.90
N MET A 10 4.13 6.49 4.33
CA MET A 10 3.65 5.12 4.28
C MET A 10 3.79 4.45 5.64
N LEU A 11 2.85 3.57 5.95
CA LEU A 11 2.94 2.62 7.06
C LEU A 11 3.49 1.31 6.54
N SER A 12 4.62 0.85 7.06
CA SER A 12 5.14 -0.49 6.80
C SER A 12 4.28 -1.54 7.50
N THR A 13 4.17 -2.71 6.88
CA THR A 13 3.37 -3.83 7.38
C THR A 13 4.21 -5.10 7.53
N PRO A 14 5.25 -5.11 8.40
CA PRO A 14 6.24 -6.18 8.46
C PRO A 14 5.64 -7.55 8.78
N ASP A 15 4.58 -7.62 9.58
CA ASP A 15 3.96 -8.90 9.96
C ASP A 15 3.17 -9.54 8.81
N LEU A 16 2.89 -8.77 7.76
CA LEU A 16 2.25 -9.28 6.55
C LEU A 16 3.25 -9.66 5.46
N ASN A 17 4.54 -9.34 5.63
CA ASN A 17 5.53 -9.51 4.57
C ASN A 17 5.62 -10.96 4.07
N ASP A 18 5.66 -11.93 4.98
CA ASP A 18 5.80 -13.35 4.59
C ASP A 18 4.58 -13.84 3.82
N ILE A 19 3.37 -13.49 4.27
CA ILE A 19 2.16 -13.93 3.58
C ILE A 19 1.97 -13.22 2.25
N ILE A 20 2.27 -11.93 2.18
CA ILE A 20 2.21 -11.17 0.91
C ILE A 20 3.25 -11.69 -0.08
N SER A 21 4.48 -11.97 0.37
CA SER A 21 5.53 -12.56 -0.46
C SER A 21 5.11 -13.92 -1.04
N ARG A 22 4.51 -14.78 -0.22
CA ARG A 22 3.99 -16.07 -0.66
C ARG A 22 2.90 -15.92 -1.72
N VAL A 23 1.99 -14.98 -1.54
CA VAL A 23 0.97 -14.65 -2.53
C VAL A 23 1.60 -14.17 -3.84
N GLN A 24 2.57 -13.28 -3.76
CA GLN A 24 3.27 -12.74 -4.93
C GLN A 24 4.03 -13.82 -5.71
N ASP A 25 4.73 -14.70 -5.02
CA ASP A 25 5.45 -15.83 -5.64
C ASP A 25 4.47 -16.77 -6.38
N HIS A 26 3.32 -17.02 -5.78
CA HIS A 26 2.27 -17.82 -6.40
C HIS A 26 1.68 -17.15 -7.65
N LEU A 27 1.42 -15.84 -7.57
CA LEU A 27 0.96 -15.04 -8.71
C LEU A 27 1.97 -15.06 -9.84
N VAL A 28 3.26 -14.83 -9.55
CA VAL A 28 4.33 -14.87 -10.56
C VAL A 28 4.41 -16.22 -11.24
N SER A 29 4.35 -17.31 -10.47
CA SER A 29 4.35 -18.65 -11.04
C SER A 29 3.17 -18.87 -11.98
N HIS A 30 1.97 -18.45 -11.59
CA HIS A 30 0.78 -18.60 -12.42
C HIS A 30 0.84 -17.74 -13.69
N LEU A 31 1.27 -16.47 -13.56
CA LEU A 31 1.43 -15.56 -14.72
C LEU A 31 2.42 -16.11 -15.75
N ARG A 32 3.53 -16.69 -15.29
CA ARG A 32 4.51 -17.34 -16.17
C ARG A 32 3.92 -18.54 -16.91
N THR A 33 3.06 -19.32 -16.27
CA THR A 33 2.37 -20.44 -16.98
C THR A 33 1.44 -19.95 -18.08
N GLN A 34 0.97 -18.70 -18.01
CA GLN A 34 0.19 -18.05 -19.05
C GLN A 34 1.06 -17.40 -20.15
N GLY A 35 2.38 -17.55 -20.08
CA GLY A 35 3.32 -16.98 -21.05
C GLY A 35 3.63 -15.50 -20.83
N LEU A 36 3.23 -14.94 -19.68
CA LEU A 36 3.48 -13.54 -19.33
C LEU A 36 4.88 -13.37 -18.72
N THR A 37 5.45 -12.20 -18.92
CA THR A 37 6.79 -11.82 -18.45
C THR A 37 6.73 -10.67 -17.45
N GLY A 38 7.86 -10.30 -16.86
CA GLY A 38 7.94 -9.18 -15.94
C GLY A 38 7.67 -7.80 -16.57
N GLU A 39 7.46 -7.73 -17.88
CA GLU A 39 6.99 -6.51 -18.57
C GLU A 39 5.47 -6.37 -18.53
N ASP A 40 4.76 -7.49 -18.34
CA ASP A 40 3.29 -7.53 -18.39
C ASP A 40 2.65 -7.29 -17.03
N TYR A 41 3.41 -7.42 -15.93
CA TYR A 41 2.93 -7.27 -14.55
C TYR A 41 4.04 -6.77 -13.62
N ALA A 42 3.64 -6.27 -12.45
CA ALA A 42 4.58 -5.90 -11.40
C ALA A 42 4.06 -6.31 -10.00
N MET A 43 4.96 -6.88 -9.20
CA MET A 43 4.67 -7.15 -7.79
C MET A 43 5.08 -5.93 -6.95
N LYS A 44 4.31 -5.62 -5.92
CA LYS A 44 4.70 -4.55 -4.98
C LYS A 44 5.84 -5.05 -4.11
N THR A 45 7.04 -4.51 -4.32
CA THR A 45 8.28 -4.99 -3.68
C THR A 45 8.27 -4.81 -2.16
N TYR A 46 7.68 -3.71 -1.68
CA TYR A 46 7.55 -3.41 -0.26
C TYR A 46 6.09 -3.12 0.08
N PRO A 47 5.33 -4.13 0.57
CA PRO A 47 3.96 -3.92 0.97
C PRO A 47 3.86 -2.83 2.03
N HIS A 48 2.94 -1.90 1.81
CA HIS A 48 2.71 -0.79 2.72
C HIS A 48 1.30 -0.23 2.55
N ILE A 49 0.87 0.55 3.52
CA ILE A 49 -0.35 1.34 3.42
C ILE A 49 0.06 2.80 3.26
N THR A 50 -0.30 3.42 2.17
CA THR A 50 -0.07 4.86 1.97
C THR A 50 -0.94 5.66 2.95
N VAL A 51 -0.31 6.55 3.70
CA VAL A 51 -1.00 7.46 4.62
C VAL A 51 -1.33 8.77 3.93
N VAL A 52 -0.33 9.41 3.33
CA VAL A 52 -0.50 10.64 2.54
C VAL A 52 0.45 10.59 1.34
N TYR A 53 -0.07 10.90 0.18
CA TYR A 53 0.68 11.13 -1.03
C TYR A 53 0.56 12.60 -1.45
N GLY A 54 1.60 13.14 -2.07
CA GLY A 54 1.59 14.51 -2.57
C GLY A 54 2.13 15.54 -1.58
N ILE A 55 2.94 15.14 -0.61
CA ILE A 55 3.61 16.07 0.31
C ILE A 55 4.68 16.84 -0.46
N ASP A 56 4.73 18.16 -0.28
CA ASP A 56 5.78 19.00 -0.84
C ASP A 56 7.15 18.50 -0.37
N VAL A 57 8.06 18.21 -1.30
CA VAL A 57 9.40 17.66 -1.02
C VAL A 57 10.30 18.61 -0.22
N THR A 58 9.97 19.89 -0.15
CA THR A 58 10.66 20.87 0.69
C THR A 58 10.25 20.79 2.17
N THR A 59 9.27 19.96 2.49
CA THR A 59 8.80 19.77 3.87
C THR A 59 9.91 19.18 4.73
N ASP A 60 10.15 19.78 5.90
CA ASP A 60 11.16 19.31 6.84
C ASP A 60 10.80 17.93 7.40
N VAL A 61 11.71 16.96 7.21
CA VAL A 61 11.56 15.60 7.73
C VAL A 61 11.43 15.57 9.26
N ALA A 62 12.07 16.50 9.97
CA ALA A 62 11.94 16.60 11.42
C ALA A 62 10.50 16.92 11.84
N LEU A 63 9.80 17.77 11.07
CA LEU A 63 8.38 18.06 11.29
C LEU A 63 7.52 16.80 11.06
N LEU A 64 7.80 16.04 10.00
CA LEU A 64 7.06 14.80 9.71
C LEU A 64 7.26 13.77 10.83
N ARG A 65 8.50 13.61 11.33
CA ARG A 65 8.79 12.76 12.49
C ARG A 65 8.02 13.17 13.72
N ASP A 66 7.96 14.47 14.00
CA ASP A 66 7.24 14.99 15.17
C ASP A 66 5.72 14.74 15.05
N ILE A 67 5.17 14.86 13.86
CA ILE A 67 3.75 14.59 13.60
C ILE A 67 3.40 13.10 13.85
N VAL A 68 4.23 12.17 13.40
CA VAL A 68 3.95 10.71 13.53
C VAL A 68 4.40 10.12 14.86
N LYS A 69 5.18 10.86 15.64
CA LYS A 69 5.74 10.42 16.92
C LYS A 69 4.65 9.97 17.88
N ASN A 70 4.83 8.79 18.46
CA ASN A 70 3.91 8.19 19.42
C ASN A 70 2.46 8.00 18.89
N ARG A 71 2.27 7.98 17.58
CA ARG A 71 0.97 7.70 17.00
C ARG A 71 0.82 6.19 16.77
N PRO A 72 -0.20 5.57 17.35
CA PRO A 72 -0.49 4.17 17.08
C PRO A 72 -0.98 4.00 15.65
N ALA A 73 -0.82 2.82 15.10
CA ALA A 73 -1.41 2.44 13.84
C ALA A 73 -2.11 1.10 13.99
N TYR A 74 -3.36 1.15 14.43
CA TYR A 74 -4.26 0.02 14.38
C TYR A 74 -4.94 0.00 13.02
N TYR A 75 -4.85 -1.12 12.34
CA TYR A 75 -5.49 -1.29 11.04
C TYR A 75 -6.02 -2.71 10.88
N GLN A 76 -6.97 -2.87 10.00
CA GLN A 76 -7.58 -4.15 9.67
C GLN A 76 -7.69 -4.26 8.15
N LEU A 77 -7.15 -5.34 7.60
CA LEU A 77 -7.43 -5.68 6.21
C LEU A 77 -8.87 -6.17 6.11
N THR A 78 -9.60 -5.69 5.14
CA THR A 78 -11.02 -6.05 4.98
C THR A 78 -11.25 -6.84 3.71
N GLN A 79 -11.46 -6.21 2.59
CA GLN A 79 -11.82 -6.88 1.35
C GLN A 79 -10.63 -6.96 0.39
N LEU A 80 -10.36 -8.16 -0.11
CA LEU A 80 -9.51 -8.33 -1.29
C LEU A 80 -10.30 -7.91 -2.52
N GLY A 81 -9.72 -7.05 -3.34
CA GLY A 81 -10.38 -6.51 -4.51
C GLY A 81 -9.41 -5.86 -5.48
N LEU A 82 -9.95 -5.06 -6.36
CA LEU A 82 -9.19 -4.41 -7.42
C LEU A 82 -9.40 -2.90 -7.41
N PHE A 83 -8.31 -2.18 -7.74
CA PHE A 83 -8.41 -0.91 -8.46
C PHE A 83 -8.17 -1.16 -9.94
N GLU A 84 -8.92 -0.47 -10.78
CA GLU A 84 -8.72 -0.53 -12.22
C GLU A 84 -8.25 0.83 -12.70
N ASN A 85 -7.16 0.84 -13.47
CA ASN A 85 -6.73 1.98 -14.27
C ASN A 85 -6.65 1.58 -15.74
N ASP A 86 -6.18 2.45 -16.60
CA ASP A 86 -6.15 2.19 -18.04
C ASP A 86 -5.12 1.11 -18.42
N GLU A 87 -4.08 0.90 -17.60
CA GLU A 87 -2.95 0.01 -17.89
C GLU A 87 -3.03 -1.32 -17.15
N TYR A 88 -3.49 -1.32 -15.88
CA TYR A 88 -3.43 -2.47 -14.99
C TYR A 88 -4.72 -2.68 -14.22
N ASP A 89 -4.93 -3.94 -13.83
CA ASP A 89 -5.80 -4.30 -12.71
C ASP A 89 -4.93 -4.41 -11.45
N ILE A 90 -5.17 -3.57 -10.46
CA ILE A 90 -4.34 -3.47 -9.26
C ILE A 90 -4.98 -4.28 -8.14
N LEU A 91 -4.35 -5.41 -7.80
CA LEU A 91 -4.80 -6.28 -6.70
C LEU A 91 -4.41 -5.69 -5.36
N LYS A 92 -5.38 -5.54 -4.47
CA LYS A 92 -5.20 -4.89 -3.16
C LYS A 92 -6.15 -5.42 -2.11
N PHE A 93 -5.79 -5.22 -0.84
CA PHE A 93 -6.74 -5.25 0.27
C PHE A 93 -7.22 -3.84 0.60
N ASP A 94 -8.50 -3.69 0.85
CA ASP A 94 -9.02 -2.51 1.54
C ASP A 94 -8.59 -2.53 3.00
N VAL A 95 -8.37 -1.36 3.56
CA VAL A 95 -7.92 -1.19 4.95
C VAL A 95 -8.94 -0.36 5.72
N LEU A 96 -9.35 -0.85 6.88
CA LEU A 96 -10.10 -0.10 7.86
C LEU A 96 -9.14 0.38 8.95
N SER A 97 -9.02 1.69 9.13
CA SER A 97 -8.19 2.29 10.17
C SER A 97 -8.65 3.70 10.51
N THR A 98 -9.13 3.89 11.72
CA THR A 98 -9.43 5.22 12.26
C THR A 98 -8.15 6.01 12.48
N ASP A 99 -7.10 5.36 12.97
CA ASP A 99 -5.81 6.01 13.25
C ASP A 99 -5.19 6.60 11.98
N LEU A 100 -5.18 5.85 10.88
CA LEU A 100 -4.64 6.32 9.61
C LEU A 100 -5.48 7.45 9.00
N ARG A 101 -6.80 7.42 9.17
CA ARG A 101 -7.68 8.51 8.73
C ARG A 101 -7.41 9.79 9.50
N ILE A 102 -7.26 9.70 10.82
CA ILE A 102 -6.91 10.84 11.67
C ILE A 102 -5.52 11.36 11.29
N LEU A 103 -4.54 10.48 11.15
CA LEU A 103 -3.18 10.89 10.79
C LEU A 103 -3.13 11.58 9.42
N ASN A 104 -3.85 11.05 8.42
CA ASN A 104 -3.98 11.69 7.11
C ASN A 104 -4.49 13.13 7.24
N GLN A 105 -5.55 13.37 8.02
CA GLN A 105 -6.11 14.69 8.25
C GLN A 105 -5.13 15.61 8.99
N VAL A 106 -4.44 15.10 10.00
CA VAL A 106 -3.45 15.88 10.77
C VAL A 106 -2.29 16.32 9.88
N ILE A 107 -1.76 15.43 9.04
CA ILE A 107 -0.68 15.78 8.12
C ILE A 107 -1.15 16.87 7.15
N GLN A 108 -2.31 16.69 6.52
CA GLN A 108 -2.86 17.67 5.58
C GLN A 108 -3.13 19.05 6.22
N SER A 109 -3.39 19.09 7.51
CA SER A 109 -3.58 20.35 8.24
C SER A 109 -2.28 21.08 8.60
N LYS A 110 -1.14 20.38 8.58
CA LYS A 110 0.14 20.90 9.08
C LYS A 110 1.20 21.11 8.00
N VAL A 111 1.08 20.44 6.87
CA VAL A 111 2.06 20.53 5.77
C VAL A 111 1.35 20.71 4.44
N PRO A 112 2.00 21.35 3.45
CA PRO A 112 1.43 21.46 2.11
C PRO A 112 1.32 20.09 1.45
N VAL A 113 0.11 19.72 1.07
CA VAL A 113 -0.18 18.47 0.36
C VAL A 113 -0.94 18.78 -0.92
N ILE A 114 -0.41 18.34 -2.04
CA ILE A 114 -1.09 18.35 -3.34
C ILE A 114 -1.67 16.97 -3.53
N SER A 115 -2.93 16.79 -3.19
CA SER A 115 -3.61 15.50 -3.38
C SER A 115 -4.48 15.54 -4.62
N THR A 116 -4.32 14.56 -5.48
CA THR A 116 -5.21 14.33 -6.62
C THR A 116 -6.46 13.52 -6.23
N TYR A 117 -6.49 13.01 -5.02
CA TYR A 117 -7.58 12.16 -4.53
C TYR A 117 -8.42 12.93 -3.48
N PRO A 118 -9.69 13.22 -3.76
CA PRO A 118 -10.54 13.99 -2.86
C PRO A 118 -10.90 13.25 -1.57
N THR A 119 -10.82 11.93 -1.59
CA THR A 119 -11.16 11.07 -0.44
C THR A 119 -10.05 10.07 -0.17
N TYR A 120 -9.66 9.95 1.10
CA TYR A 120 -8.66 8.98 1.52
C TYR A 120 -9.26 7.58 1.65
N HIS A 121 -8.77 6.65 0.82
CA HIS A 121 -9.11 5.24 0.84
C HIS A 121 -7.87 4.40 1.14
N PRO A 122 -7.58 4.09 2.40
CA PRO A 122 -6.41 3.30 2.74
C PRO A 122 -6.53 1.89 2.18
N HIS A 123 -5.44 1.41 1.59
CA HIS A 123 -5.35 0.08 0.99
C HIS A 123 -3.90 -0.42 1.00
N LEU A 124 -3.76 -1.73 0.87
CA LEU A 124 -2.48 -2.40 0.72
C LEU A 124 -2.43 -3.06 -0.65
N THR A 125 -1.57 -2.54 -1.52
CA THR A 125 -1.38 -3.08 -2.88
C THR A 125 -0.49 -4.32 -2.83
N ILE A 126 -0.91 -5.37 -3.53
CA ILE A 126 -0.16 -6.63 -3.69
C ILE A 126 0.56 -6.66 -5.03
N ALA A 127 -0.15 -6.39 -6.11
CA ALA A 127 0.34 -6.56 -7.47
C ALA A 127 -0.37 -5.67 -8.48
N TYR A 128 0.35 -5.37 -9.54
CA TYR A 128 -0.17 -4.78 -10.78
C TYR A 128 -0.28 -5.90 -11.81
N LEU A 129 -1.48 -6.21 -12.24
CA LEU A 129 -1.80 -7.35 -13.11
C LEU A 129 -2.18 -6.87 -14.51
N PRO A 130 -2.03 -7.70 -15.53
CA PRO A 130 -2.49 -7.38 -16.88
C PRO A 130 -3.97 -6.98 -16.87
N LYS A 131 -4.29 -5.94 -17.61
CA LYS A 131 -5.66 -5.41 -17.69
C LYS A 131 -6.65 -6.49 -18.11
N GLY A 132 -7.77 -6.55 -17.40
CA GLY A 132 -8.85 -7.51 -17.63
C GLY A 132 -8.68 -8.88 -16.98
N THR A 133 -7.56 -9.14 -16.29
CA THR A 133 -7.29 -10.43 -15.65
C THR A 133 -7.57 -10.46 -14.15
N GLY A 134 -7.76 -9.30 -13.54
CA GLY A 134 -7.74 -9.13 -12.08
C GLY A 134 -8.73 -9.99 -11.32
N GLN A 135 -9.97 -10.18 -11.82
CA GLN A 135 -10.98 -10.97 -11.14
C GLN A 135 -10.61 -12.45 -10.97
N ASP A 136 -9.91 -13.02 -11.93
CA ASP A 136 -9.43 -14.41 -11.84
C ASP A 136 -8.36 -14.52 -10.75
N TYR A 137 -7.49 -13.52 -10.64
CA TYR A 137 -6.46 -13.47 -9.61
C TYR A 137 -7.02 -13.15 -8.21
N VAL A 138 -8.09 -12.38 -8.11
CA VAL A 138 -8.81 -12.22 -6.83
C VAL A 138 -9.27 -13.57 -6.31
N ARG A 139 -9.90 -14.40 -7.16
CA ARG A 139 -10.34 -15.74 -6.78
C ARG A 139 -9.19 -16.65 -6.39
N LEU A 140 -8.12 -16.64 -7.19
CA LEU A 140 -6.91 -17.43 -6.92
C LEU A 140 -6.32 -17.10 -5.54
N VAL A 141 -6.18 -15.83 -5.23
CA VAL A 141 -5.62 -15.38 -3.95
C VAL A 141 -6.57 -15.65 -2.79
N GLN A 142 -7.87 -15.51 -2.97
CA GLN A 142 -8.86 -15.90 -1.95
C GLN A 142 -8.76 -17.39 -1.60
N GLU A 143 -8.56 -18.25 -2.58
CA GLU A 143 -8.36 -19.69 -2.32
C GLU A 143 -7.03 -19.96 -1.62
N LEU A 144 -5.96 -19.31 -2.06
CA LEU A 144 -4.62 -19.44 -1.47
C LEU A 144 -4.61 -19.00 0.00
N LEU A 145 -5.35 -17.95 0.33
CA LEU A 145 -5.41 -17.37 1.68
C LEU A 145 -6.56 -17.91 2.53
N ARG A 146 -7.30 -18.91 2.08
CA ARG A 146 -8.50 -19.39 2.78
C ARG A 146 -8.29 -19.61 4.28
N ASP A 147 -7.17 -20.24 4.65
CA ASP A 147 -6.85 -20.55 6.05
C ASP A 147 -6.24 -19.37 6.81
N ASP A 148 -5.68 -18.39 6.07
CA ASP A 148 -5.00 -17.24 6.63
C ASP A 148 -5.91 -16.01 6.74
N LEU A 149 -6.99 -15.92 5.96
CA LEU A 149 -7.87 -14.75 5.91
C LEU A 149 -8.41 -14.36 7.29
N ARG A 150 -8.68 -15.35 8.14
CA ARG A 150 -9.21 -15.08 9.48
C ARG A 150 -8.27 -14.20 10.29
N TRP A 151 -6.99 -14.55 10.35
CA TRP A 151 -6.04 -13.81 11.19
C TRP A 151 -5.55 -12.51 10.52
N ILE A 152 -5.39 -12.48 9.21
CA ILE A 152 -4.97 -11.25 8.51
C ILE A 152 -6.06 -10.18 8.48
N GLN A 153 -7.31 -10.58 8.63
CA GLN A 153 -8.46 -9.66 8.73
C GLN A 153 -8.82 -9.30 10.18
N GLU A 154 -8.10 -9.81 11.17
CA GLU A 154 -8.21 -9.31 12.54
C GLU A 154 -7.53 -7.94 12.66
N PRO A 155 -7.97 -7.08 13.61
CA PRO A 155 -7.28 -5.83 13.86
C PRO A 155 -5.80 -6.07 14.21
N LEU A 156 -4.92 -5.49 13.43
CA LEU A 156 -3.48 -5.60 13.61
C LEU A 156 -2.96 -4.34 14.29
N SER A 157 -2.19 -4.54 15.34
CA SER A 157 -1.45 -3.47 15.99
C SER A 157 0.00 -3.88 16.05
N HIS A 158 0.79 -3.31 15.20
CA HIS A 158 2.21 -3.57 15.22
C HIS A 158 2.96 -2.33 15.64
N SER A 159 4.23 -2.54 15.99
CA SER A 159 5.20 -1.46 16.06
C SER A 159 5.16 -0.71 14.73
N ALA A 160 4.29 0.27 14.66
CA ALA A 160 4.02 1.00 13.44
C ALA A 160 5.28 1.75 13.05
N GLN A 161 5.87 1.34 11.95
CA GLN A 161 6.97 2.05 11.36
C GLN A 161 6.44 2.90 10.19
N TYR A 162 6.42 4.21 10.42
CA TYR A 162 6.16 5.16 9.34
C TYR A 162 7.44 5.44 8.57
N THR A 163 7.32 5.49 7.26
CA THR A 163 8.41 5.84 6.36
C THR A 163 7.99 6.98 5.44
N TYR A 164 8.98 7.72 4.99
CA TYR A 164 8.82 8.82 4.03
C TYR A 164 9.72 8.58 2.82
N SER A 165 9.18 8.81 1.64
CA SER A 165 9.94 8.76 0.39
C SER A 165 9.53 9.93 -0.51
N THR A 166 10.51 10.49 -1.21
CA THR A 166 10.31 11.57 -2.20
C THR A 166 10.26 11.05 -3.64
N SER A 167 10.41 9.74 -3.84
CA SER A 167 10.31 9.10 -5.16
C SER A 167 9.76 7.70 -5.03
N MET A 168 9.17 7.18 -6.11
CA MET A 168 8.64 5.81 -6.13
C MET A 168 9.72 4.73 -5.97
N GLU A 169 10.94 5.03 -6.40
CA GLU A 169 12.11 4.13 -6.33
C GLU A 169 13.19 4.62 -5.37
N GLY A 170 12.94 5.73 -4.68
CA GLY A 170 13.91 6.36 -3.79
C GLY A 170 14.05 5.71 -2.43
N ASP A 171 15.09 6.11 -1.74
CA ASP A 171 15.34 5.68 -0.38
C ASP A 171 14.18 6.09 0.54
N ARG A 172 13.81 5.17 1.39
CA ARG A 172 12.80 5.38 2.42
C ARG A 172 13.47 5.84 3.69
N ILE A 173 13.02 6.96 4.22
CA ILE A 173 13.46 7.49 5.50
C ILE A 173 12.49 7.00 6.57
N ILE A 174 13.03 6.39 7.63
CA ILE A 174 12.24 6.03 8.81
C ILE A 174 11.90 7.32 9.58
N LEU A 175 10.62 7.52 9.82
CA LEU A 175 10.11 8.66 10.59
C LEU A 175 10.09 8.38 12.09
#